data_2de1c66304223c0b064905192f0ac05c
#
_entry.id   2de1c66304223c0b064905192f0ac05c
#
_cell.length_a   1.000
_cell.length_b   1.000
_cell.length_c   1.000
_cell.angle_alpha   90.00
_cell.angle_beta   90.00
_cell.angle_gamma   90.00
#
_symmetry.space_group_name_H-M   'P 1'
#
loop_
_entity.id
_entity.type
_entity.pdbx_description
1 polymer ?
#
loop_
_entity_poly.entity_id
_entity_poly.type
_entity_poly.pdbx_seq_one_letter_code
_entity_poly.pdbx_strand_id
1 'polypeptide(L)'
;MKLLFVRGICWLGVFALGQAQTNEAAVSPAPAPAATASATAPAHVAMKSDPFSDPLIKQVEARHEKAVNGDKEETKALTADLEKWTKEHPDNHLLQAYLGSVYTLDSRDAWPGPGKLTYLRNGGKELDAAVAAAPDNPAVRFVRAIDYFELPAIFGKRQTAREDFQLLMKQVEGVVKTPYVLNIETQQAIYYYAGLSFKQLSEYPEAKDAWQRGMKLDSNSQLGVKIKAALADLD
;
A
#
# COMPACT_ATOMS: atom_id res chain seq x y z
N MET A 1 8.12 -8.84 -13.71
CA MET A 1 7.00 -8.55 -12.80
C MET A 1 5.87 -7.97 -13.64
N LYS A 2 4.79 -8.74 -13.88
CA LYS A 2 3.63 -8.22 -14.59
C LYS A 2 2.65 -7.67 -13.56
N LEU A 3 2.84 -6.43 -13.13
CA LEU A 3 1.85 -5.70 -12.32
C LEU A 3 0.63 -5.37 -13.19
N LEU A 4 -0.22 -6.36 -13.40
CA LEU A 4 -1.54 -6.21 -14.00
C LEU A 4 -2.57 -6.03 -12.89
N PHE A 5 -2.54 -4.90 -12.18
CA PHE A 5 -3.68 -4.43 -11.41
C PHE A 5 -4.63 -3.71 -12.35
N VAL A 6 -5.58 -4.41 -12.90
CA VAL A 6 -6.70 -3.79 -13.63
C VAL A 6 -7.96 -4.57 -13.35
N ARG A 7 -8.76 -4.01 -12.50
CA ARG A 7 -10.21 -3.81 -12.61
C ARG A 7 -10.73 -3.43 -11.24
N GLY A 8 -11.34 -2.25 -11.16
CA GLY A 8 -11.94 -1.73 -9.94
C GLY A 8 -12.75 -2.80 -9.22
N ILE A 9 -12.45 -2.99 -7.94
CA ILE A 9 -13.20 -3.86 -7.05
C ILE A 9 -14.60 -3.24 -6.94
N CYS A 10 -15.56 -3.80 -7.69
CA CYS A 10 -16.95 -3.36 -7.64
C CYS A 10 -17.57 -3.77 -6.28
N TRP A 11 -17.48 -2.88 -5.30
CA TRP A 11 -18.13 -2.99 -4.01
C TRP A 11 -19.60 -2.52 -4.12
N LEU A 12 -20.45 -3.27 -4.80
CA LEU A 12 -21.90 -3.06 -4.76
C LEU A 12 -22.54 -3.95 -3.70
N GLY A 13 -22.68 -3.42 -2.50
CA GLY A 13 -23.46 -4.03 -1.44
C GLY A 13 -23.99 -2.95 -0.51
N VAL A 14 -25.29 -2.75 -0.55
CA VAL A 14 -26.08 -1.78 0.21
C VAL A 14 -25.81 -1.90 1.70
N PHE A 15 -25.38 -0.82 2.36
CA PHE A 15 -25.36 -0.68 3.81
C PHE A 15 -26.38 0.35 4.27
N ALA A 16 -27.30 -0.07 5.14
CA ALA A 16 -28.14 0.82 5.92
C ALA A 16 -27.35 1.36 7.11
N LEU A 17 -27.32 2.67 7.27
CA LEU A 17 -26.57 3.40 8.29
C LEU A 17 -27.34 3.47 9.60
N GLY A 18 -26.72 3.01 10.68
CA GLY A 18 -27.03 3.43 12.03
C GLY A 18 -25.99 4.42 12.51
N GLN A 19 -26.39 5.65 12.83
CA GLN A 19 -25.50 6.68 13.39
C GLN A 19 -25.31 6.45 14.89
N ALA A 20 -24.09 6.41 15.36
CA ALA A 20 -23.75 6.60 16.77
C ALA A 20 -22.68 7.67 16.90
N GLN A 21 -23.04 8.80 17.52
CA GLN A 21 -22.12 9.86 17.93
C GLN A 21 -21.41 9.43 19.20
N THR A 22 -20.09 9.63 19.27
CA THR A 22 -19.35 9.57 20.54
C THR A 22 -18.44 10.79 20.67
N ASN A 23 -18.50 11.41 21.86
CA ASN A 23 -17.82 12.60 22.31
C ASN A 23 -16.29 12.45 22.37
N GLU A 24 -15.59 13.48 21.91
CA GLU A 24 -14.18 13.71 22.18
C GLU A 24 -13.96 14.20 23.60
N ALA A 25 -12.98 13.58 24.28
CA ALA A 25 -12.35 14.13 25.48
C ALA A 25 -10.89 14.43 25.16
N ALA A 26 -10.52 15.71 25.27
CA ALA A 26 -9.17 16.21 25.05
C ALA A 26 -8.23 15.77 26.18
N VAL A 27 -7.09 15.16 25.84
CA VAL A 27 -5.97 14.88 26.74
C VAL A 27 -4.76 15.71 26.34
N SER A 28 -4.30 16.56 27.29
CA SER A 28 -3.12 17.42 27.19
C SER A 28 -1.82 16.60 27.22
N PRO A 29 -0.77 16.93 26.44
CA PRO A 29 0.48 16.18 26.48
C PRO A 29 1.40 16.64 27.60
N ALA A 30 2.03 15.67 28.28
CA ALA A 30 3.10 15.87 29.25
C ALA A 30 4.45 16.13 28.56
N PRO A 31 5.39 16.86 29.19
CA PRO A 31 6.65 17.26 28.58
C PRO A 31 7.66 16.09 28.54
N ALA A 32 8.37 15.98 27.41
CA ALA A 32 9.41 15.00 27.18
C ALA A 32 10.73 15.35 27.93
N PRO A 33 11.50 14.36 28.41
CA PRO A 33 12.83 14.59 28.98
C PRO A 33 13.86 14.81 27.86
N ALA A 34 14.75 15.78 28.09
CA ALA A 34 15.84 16.09 27.20
C ALA A 34 16.87 14.95 27.15
N ALA A 35 17.03 14.37 25.97
CA ALA A 35 18.09 13.40 25.68
C ALA A 35 19.33 14.11 25.14
N THR A 36 20.44 13.97 25.85
CA THR A 36 21.78 14.41 25.46
C THR A 36 22.21 13.63 24.20
N ALA A 37 22.36 14.34 23.09
CA ALA A 37 22.83 13.79 21.83
C ALA A 37 24.34 13.51 21.90
N SER A 38 24.73 12.24 22.00
CA SER A 38 26.06 11.78 21.66
C SER A 38 26.17 11.67 20.14
N ALA A 39 26.97 12.52 19.52
CA ALA A 39 27.21 12.51 18.09
C ALA A 39 28.05 11.29 17.70
N THR A 40 27.39 10.19 17.40
CA THR A 40 27.99 9.04 16.73
C THR A 40 28.02 9.33 15.23
N ALA A 41 29.20 9.19 14.60
CA ALA A 41 29.38 9.34 13.15
C ALA A 41 28.35 8.49 12.38
N PRO A 42 27.85 8.94 11.21
CA PRO A 42 26.83 8.21 10.48
C PRO A 42 27.39 6.86 10.06
N ALA A 43 26.83 5.78 10.64
CA ALA A 43 27.10 4.42 10.17
C ALA A 43 26.70 4.36 8.69
N HIS A 44 27.60 3.86 7.85
CA HIS A 44 27.38 3.62 6.43
C HIS A 44 26.26 2.56 6.34
N VAL A 45 25.01 2.99 6.17
CA VAL A 45 23.88 2.06 6.01
C VAL A 45 24.08 1.35 4.68
N ALA A 46 24.36 0.05 4.74
CA ALA A 46 24.48 -0.76 3.54
C ALA A 46 23.13 -0.74 2.80
N MET A 47 23.17 -0.38 1.51
CA MET A 47 21.97 -0.36 0.67
C MET A 47 21.44 -1.78 0.49
N LYS A 48 20.14 -1.95 0.70
CA LYS A 48 19.42 -3.22 0.52
C LYS A 48 18.84 -3.27 -0.90
N SER A 49 18.74 -4.46 -1.47
CA SER A 49 18.05 -4.68 -2.74
C SER A 49 16.56 -4.35 -2.63
N ASP A 50 15.88 -4.25 -3.78
CA ASP A 50 14.44 -4.12 -3.87
C ASP A 50 13.76 -5.29 -3.13
N PRO A 51 12.91 -5.01 -2.12
CA PRO A 51 12.21 -6.07 -1.37
C PRO A 51 11.34 -6.99 -2.25
N PHE A 52 10.84 -6.47 -3.38
CA PHE A 52 10.09 -7.27 -4.37
C PHE A 52 10.98 -8.23 -5.17
N SER A 53 12.31 -8.14 -5.04
CA SER A 53 13.24 -9.10 -5.69
C SER A 53 13.36 -10.44 -4.95
N ASP A 54 12.89 -10.53 -3.70
CA ASP A 54 12.90 -11.75 -2.90
C ASP A 54 12.09 -12.87 -3.59
N PRO A 55 12.63 -14.10 -3.71
CA PRO A 55 11.93 -15.20 -4.39
C PRO A 55 10.59 -15.57 -3.76
N LEU A 56 10.48 -15.54 -2.42
CA LEU A 56 9.23 -15.83 -1.72
C LEU A 56 8.20 -14.73 -2.00
N ILE A 57 8.64 -13.47 -1.99
CA ILE A 57 7.76 -12.34 -2.31
C ILE A 57 7.27 -12.42 -3.77
N LYS A 58 8.12 -12.80 -4.73
CA LYS A 58 7.68 -13.03 -6.12
C LYS A 58 6.64 -14.12 -6.24
N GLN A 59 6.77 -15.19 -5.46
CA GLN A 59 5.74 -16.23 -5.39
C GLN A 59 4.43 -15.68 -4.82
N VAL A 60 4.51 -14.89 -3.74
CA VAL A 60 3.34 -14.24 -3.16
C VAL A 60 2.68 -13.31 -4.16
N GLU A 61 3.44 -12.45 -4.86
CA GLU A 61 2.91 -11.53 -5.88
C GLU A 61 2.15 -12.25 -6.98
N ALA A 62 2.72 -13.34 -7.52
CA ALA A 62 2.08 -14.10 -8.60
C ALA A 62 0.74 -14.74 -8.17
N ARG A 63 0.63 -15.16 -6.92
CA ARG A 63 -0.58 -15.73 -6.34
C ARG A 63 -1.58 -14.63 -5.97
N HIS A 64 -1.09 -13.54 -5.40
CA HIS A 64 -1.88 -12.35 -5.06
C HIS A 64 -2.54 -11.75 -6.31
N GLU A 65 -1.85 -11.73 -7.45
CA GLU A 65 -2.42 -11.29 -8.72
C GLU A 65 -3.66 -12.13 -9.11
N LYS A 66 -3.62 -13.45 -8.94
CA LYS A 66 -4.79 -14.31 -9.19
C LYS A 66 -5.94 -14.00 -8.24
N ALA A 67 -5.62 -13.85 -6.94
CA ALA A 67 -6.59 -13.51 -5.91
C ALA A 67 -7.27 -12.16 -6.20
N VAL A 68 -6.53 -11.13 -6.58
CA VAL A 68 -7.06 -9.82 -6.98
C VAL A 68 -7.98 -9.95 -8.20
N ASN A 69 -7.63 -10.81 -9.16
CA ASN A 69 -8.44 -11.08 -10.36
C ASN A 69 -9.69 -11.92 -10.09
N GLY A 70 -9.96 -12.28 -8.82
CA GLY A 70 -11.22 -12.92 -8.39
C GLY A 70 -11.14 -14.42 -8.19
N ASP A 71 -9.95 -15.00 -8.19
CA ASP A 71 -9.76 -16.42 -7.85
C ASP A 71 -9.90 -16.61 -6.33
N LYS A 72 -11.11 -16.98 -5.90
CA LYS A 72 -11.44 -17.14 -4.47
C LYS A 72 -10.74 -18.32 -3.81
N GLU A 73 -10.48 -19.37 -4.55
CA GLU A 73 -9.77 -20.54 -4.02
C GLU A 73 -8.29 -20.19 -3.81
N GLU A 74 -7.68 -19.44 -4.74
CA GLU A 74 -6.34 -18.93 -4.56
C GLU A 74 -6.28 -17.92 -3.41
N THR A 75 -7.30 -17.05 -3.25
CA THR A 75 -7.37 -16.12 -2.10
C THR A 75 -7.28 -16.89 -0.78
N LYS A 76 -8.13 -17.90 -0.58
CA LYS A 76 -8.13 -18.73 0.64
C LYS A 76 -6.81 -19.49 0.85
N ALA A 77 -6.28 -20.09 -0.21
CA ALA A 77 -5.03 -20.84 -0.14
C ALA A 77 -3.85 -19.91 0.21
N LEU A 78 -3.78 -18.73 -0.40
CA LEU A 78 -2.76 -17.74 -0.13
C LEU A 78 -2.88 -17.18 1.29
N THR A 79 -4.11 -16.94 1.80
CA THR A 79 -4.35 -16.51 3.18
C THR A 79 -3.76 -17.51 4.16
N ALA A 80 -4.06 -18.82 4.00
CA ALA A 80 -3.55 -19.86 4.89
C ALA A 80 -2.01 -19.95 4.86
N ASP A 81 -1.40 -19.83 3.67
CA ASP A 81 0.04 -19.85 3.54
C ASP A 81 0.70 -18.60 4.14
N LEU A 82 0.13 -17.41 3.95
CA LEU A 82 0.65 -16.18 4.55
C LEU A 82 0.51 -16.18 6.09
N GLU A 83 -0.58 -16.72 6.64
CA GLU A 83 -0.72 -16.91 8.09
C GLU A 83 0.36 -17.83 8.68
N LYS A 84 0.84 -18.80 7.90
CA LYS A 84 1.95 -19.67 8.26
C LYS A 84 3.29 -18.96 8.10
N TRP A 85 3.55 -18.40 6.92
CA TRP A 85 4.83 -17.76 6.59
C TRP A 85 5.14 -16.54 7.45
N THR A 86 4.15 -15.75 7.85
CA THR A 86 4.37 -14.64 8.79
C THR A 86 4.81 -15.11 10.18
N LYS A 87 4.42 -16.30 10.62
CA LYS A 87 4.91 -16.91 11.87
C LYS A 87 6.31 -17.50 11.72
N GLU A 88 6.63 -18.05 10.55
CA GLU A 88 7.94 -18.60 10.23
C GLU A 88 8.99 -17.51 9.97
N HIS A 89 8.57 -16.36 9.47
CA HIS A 89 9.41 -15.22 9.10
C HIS A 89 8.90 -13.91 9.75
N PRO A 90 8.92 -13.81 11.10
CA PRO A 90 8.28 -12.69 11.82
C PRO A 90 8.91 -11.32 11.50
N ASP A 91 10.15 -11.28 11.03
CA ASP A 91 10.86 -10.06 10.63
C ASP A 91 10.57 -9.65 9.16
N ASN A 92 9.87 -10.48 8.40
CA ASN A 92 9.49 -10.16 7.03
C ASN A 92 8.14 -9.44 7.01
N HIS A 93 8.16 -8.14 7.30
CA HIS A 93 6.96 -7.31 7.35
C HIS A 93 6.28 -7.13 5.99
N LEU A 94 6.94 -7.48 4.87
CA LEU A 94 6.28 -7.48 3.57
C LEU A 94 5.31 -8.66 3.43
N LEU A 95 5.63 -9.84 4.00
CA LEU A 95 4.67 -10.93 4.11
C LEU A 95 3.47 -10.55 4.99
N GLN A 96 3.71 -9.81 6.09
CA GLN A 96 2.63 -9.30 6.93
C GLN A 96 1.73 -8.31 6.18
N ALA A 97 2.32 -7.42 5.36
CA ALA A 97 1.54 -6.51 4.53
C ALA A 97 0.68 -7.27 3.50
N TYR A 98 1.22 -8.32 2.85
CA TYR A 98 0.44 -9.17 1.96
C TYR A 98 -0.63 -9.97 2.71
N LEU A 99 -0.40 -10.41 3.95
CA LEU A 99 -1.45 -11.03 4.77
C LEU A 99 -2.60 -10.04 5.02
N GLY A 100 -2.29 -8.79 5.33
CA GLY A 100 -3.29 -7.73 5.45
C GLY A 100 -4.08 -7.54 4.15
N SER A 101 -3.39 -7.52 3.01
CA SER A 101 -3.99 -7.38 1.69
C SER A 101 -4.95 -8.55 1.36
N VAL A 102 -4.55 -9.81 1.57
CA VAL A 102 -5.44 -10.95 1.29
C VAL A 102 -6.64 -10.99 2.22
N TYR A 103 -6.55 -10.52 3.47
CA TYR A 103 -7.72 -10.36 4.33
C TYR A 103 -8.71 -9.33 3.76
N THR A 104 -8.25 -8.26 3.10
CA THR A 104 -9.17 -7.33 2.41
C THR A 104 -9.84 -8.00 1.22
N LEU A 105 -9.15 -8.89 0.50
CA LEU A 105 -9.73 -9.71 -0.57
C LEU A 105 -10.72 -10.75 -0.02
N ASP A 106 -10.42 -11.43 1.08
CA ASP A 106 -11.36 -12.30 1.78
C ASP A 106 -12.64 -11.54 2.19
N SER A 107 -12.47 -10.29 2.65
CA SER A 107 -13.62 -9.41 2.91
C SER A 107 -14.44 -9.13 1.67
N ARG A 108 -13.83 -8.90 0.50
CA ARG A 108 -14.53 -8.74 -0.78
C ARG A 108 -15.37 -9.96 -1.10
N ASP A 109 -14.78 -11.15 -0.93
CA ASP A 109 -15.32 -12.42 -1.38
C ASP A 109 -16.29 -13.06 -0.37
N ALA A 110 -16.27 -12.60 0.89
CA ALA A 110 -17.14 -13.09 1.95
C ALA A 110 -18.61 -12.77 1.69
N TRP A 111 -19.47 -13.69 2.16
CA TRP A 111 -20.92 -13.47 2.17
C TRP A 111 -21.26 -12.21 3.00
N PRO A 112 -22.31 -11.44 2.62
CA PRO A 112 -22.74 -10.27 3.39
C PRO A 112 -23.03 -10.65 4.85
N GLY A 113 -22.38 -9.96 5.80
CA GLY A 113 -22.55 -10.22 7.23
C GLY A 113 -21.39 -9.71 8.09
N PRO A 114 -21.43 -9.98 9.41
CA PRO A 114 -20.40 -9.51 10.34
C PRO A 114 -18.98 -10.00 9.99
N GLY A 115 -18.85 -11.20 9.42
CA GLY A 115 -17.56 -11.78 9.00
C GLY A 115 -16.81 -10.90 7.99
N LYS A 116 -17.55 -10.27 7.07
CA LYS A 116 -16.98 -9.36 6.08
C LYS A 116 -16.24 -8.19 6.72
N LEU A 117 -16.84 -7.55 7.72
CA LEU A 117 -16.22 -6.45 8.46
C LEU A 117 -15.04 -6.93 9.33
N THR A 118 -15.09 -8.16 9.83
CA THR A 118 -13.99 -8.75 10.60
C THR A 118 -12.76 -8.93 9.72
N TYR A 119 -12.90 -9.49 8.51
CA TYR A 119 -11.81 -9.60 7.56
C TYR A 119 -11.22 -8.25 7.19
N LEU A 120 -12.06 -7.26 6.87
CA LEU A 120 -11.58 -5.92 6.54
C LEU A 120 -10.81 -5.27 7.69
N ARG A 121 -11.30 -5.43 8.93
CA ARG A 121 -10.62 -4.91 10.13
C ARG A 121 -9.28 -5.60 10.37
N ASN A 122 -9.24 -6.92 10.23
CA ASN A 122 -8.00 -7.68 10.36
C ASN A 122 -7.00 -7.27 9.28
N GLY A 123 -7.45 -7.13 8.04
CA GLY A 123 -6.61 -6.64 6.94
C GLY A 123 -5.98 -5.28 7.23
N GLY A 124 -6.79 -4.30 7.63
CA GLY A 124 -6.29 -2.98 8.01
C GLY A 124 -5.31 -3.02 9.19
N LYS A 125 -5.56 -3.87 10.20
CA LYS A 125 -4.67 -4.04 11.35
C LYS A 125 -3.30 -4.59 10.94
N GLU A 126 -3.25 -5.62 10.09
CA GLU A 126 -1.99 -6.18 9.62
C GLU A 126 -1.21 -5.21 8.73
N LEU A 127 -1.89 -4.48 7.83
CA LEU A 127 -1.27 -3.45 6.99
C LEU A 127 -0.67 -2.31 7.84
N ASP A 128 -1.42 -1.79 8.82
CA ASP A 128 -0.94 -0.72 9.70
C ASP A 128 0.22 -1.20 10.59
N ALA A 129 0.15 -2.42 11.12
CA ALA A 129 1.20 -3.02 11.93
C ALA A 129 2.49 -3.25 11.12
N ALA A 130 2.38 -3.75 9.88
CA ALA A 130 3.52 -3.95 9.00
C ALA A 130 4.27 -2.65 8.70
N VAL A 131 3.55 -1.56 8.39
CA VAL A 131 4.17 -0.24 8.16
C VAL A 131 4.76 0.34 9.45
N ALA A 132 4.13 0.13 10.60
CA ALA A 132 4.67 0.58 11.89
C ALA A 132 5.97 -0.15 12.25
N ALA A 133 6.07 -1.45 11.95
CA ALA A 133 7.25 -2.26 12.21
C ALA A 133 8.40 -2.01 11.22
N ALA A 134 8.09 -1.63 9.98
CA ALA A 134 9.09 -1.36 8.93
C ALA A 134 8.82 -0.02 8.21
N PRO A 135 8.89 1.13 8.93
CA PRO A 135 8.51 2.44 8.39
C PRO A 135 9.38 2.90 7.21
N ASP A 136 10.62 2.43 7.14
CA ASP A 136 11.59 2.77 6.10
C ASP A 136 11.53 1.82 4.89
N ASN A 137 10.69 0.78 4.94
CA ASN A 137 10.54 -0.17 3.86
C ASN A 137 9.46 0.30 2.86
N PRO A 138 9.87 0.77 1.66
CA PRO A 138 8.92 1.32 0.69
C PRO A 138 7.95 0.25 0.13
N ALA A 139 8.36 -1.03 0.06
CA ALA A 139 7.50 -2.10 -0.44
C ALA A 139 6.32 -2.37 0.51
N VAL A 140 6.58 -2.41 1.82
CA VAL A 140 5.53 -2.58 2.85
C VAL A 140 4.52 -1.45 2.77
N ARG A 141 5.02 -0.21 2.67
CA ARG A 141 4.17 0.99 2.54
C ARG A 141 3.39 0.99 1.23
N PHE A 142 4.00 0.55 0.13
CA PHE A 142 3.37 0.50 -1.18
C PHE A 142 2.19 -0.48 -1.20
N VAL A 143 2.33 -1.66 -0.58
CA VAL A 143 1.22 -2.61 -0.44
C VAL A 143 0.06 -1.97 0.32
N ARG A 144 0.31 -1.32 1.49
CA ARG A 144 -0.75 -0.63 2.23
C ARG A 144 -1.40 0.50 1.43
N ALA A 145 -0.59 1.29 0.74
CA ALA A 145 -1.09 2.41 -0.05
C ALA A 145 -2.06 1.98 -1.15
N ILE A 146 -1.75 0.89 -1.87
CA ILE A 146 -2.62 0.33 -2.90
C ILE A 146 -3.92 -0.20 -2.28
N ASP A 147 -3.83 -1.03 -1.23
CA ASP A 147 -5.02 -1.57 -0.56
C ASP A 147 -5.97 -0.45 -0.10
N TYR A 148 -5.43 0.58 0.55
CA TYR A 148 -6.23 1.69 1.06
C TYR A 148 -6.78 2.60 -0.02
N PHE A 149 -6.08 2.75 -1.15
CA PHE A 149 -6.57 3.44 -2.34
C PHE A 149 -7.78 2.71 -2.96
N GLU A 150 -7.73 1.37 -3.02
CA GLU A 150 -8.79 0.54 -3.61
C GLU A 150 -10.04 0.44 -2.72
N LEU A 151 -9.93 0.72 -1.41
CA LEU A 151 -11.07 0.66 -0.52
C LEU A 151 -12.09 1.77 -0.82
N PRO A 152 -13.41 1.46 -0.72
CA PRO A 152 -14.46 2.46 -0.81
C PRO A 152 -14.27 3.62 0.17
N ALA A 153 -14.64 4.83 -0.25
CA ALA A 153 -14.46 6.07 0.53
C ALA A 153 -15.05 6.01 1.94
N ILE A 154 -16.13 5.23 2.13
CA ILE A 154 -16.80 5.06 3.42
C ILE A 154 -15.88 4.51 4.52
N PHE A 155 -14.78 3.83 4.16
CA PHE A 155 -13.80 3.32 5.12
C PHE A 155 -12.76 4.36 5.56
N GLY A 156 -12.78 5.57 4.99
CA GLY A 156 -11.95 6.70 5.41
C GLY A 156 -10.44 6.53 5.16
N LYS A 157 -10.02 5.56 4.32
CA LYS A 157 -8.60 5.20 4.13
C LYS A 157 -7.89 5.99 3.01
N ARG A 158 -8.62 6.76 2.20
CA ARG A 158 -8.07 7.50 1.05
C ARG A 158 -6.97 8.49 1.43
N GLN A 159 -7.13 9.18 2.57
CA GLN A 159 -6.13 10.14 3.04
C GLN A 159 -4.83 9.42 3.45
N THR A 160 -4.92 8.28 4.13
CA THR A 160 -3.74 7.46 4.48
C THR A 160 -3.02 6.97 3.22
N ALA A 161 -3.76 6.49 2.21
CA ALA A 161 -3.19 6.08 0.92
C ALA A 161 -2.44 7.24 0.25
N ARG A 162 -3.04 8.43 0.21
CA ARG A 162 -2.44 9.64 -0.34
C ARG A 162 -1.12 9.99 0.37
N GLU A 163 -1.10 9.97 1.70
CA GLU A 163 0.08 10.27 2.51
C GLU A 163 1.20 9.24 2.27
N ASP A 164 0.84 7.97 2.18
CA ASP A 164 1.78 6.90 1.86
C ASP A 164 2.39 7.09 0.48
N PHE A 165 1.60 7.40 -0.55
CA PHE A 165 2.12 7.68 -1.89
C PHE A 165 3.01 8.92 -1.93
N GLN A 166 2.67 9.98 -1.21
CA GLN A 166 3.54 11.16 -1.10
C GLN A 166 4.90 10.81 -0.49
N LEU A 167 4.91 9.99 0.57
CA LEU A 167 6.16 9.57 1.19
C LEU A 167 6.97 8.67 0.27
N LEU A 168 6.33 7.73 -0.42
CA LEU A 168 6.96 6.85 -1.41
C LEU A 168 7.61 7.66 -2.55
N MET A 169 6.93 8.67 -3.09
CA MET A 169 7.53 9.56 -4.09
C MET A 169 8.79 10.25 -3.57
N LYS A 170 8.74 10.78 -2.33
CA LYS A 170 9.91 11.41 -1.68
C LYS A 170 11.06 10.42 -1.44
N GLN A 171 10.77 9.14 -1.19
CA GLN A 171 11.78 8.08 -1.08
C GLN A 171 12.41 7.78 -2.44
N VAL A 172 11.62 7.66 -3.51
CA VAL A 172 12.10 7.46 -4.89
C VAL A 172 13.01 8.61 -5.32
N GLU A 173 12.69 9.84 -4.93
CA GLU A 173 13.46 11.06 -5.24
C GLU A 173 14.70 11.27 -4.34
N GLY A 174 14.90 10.41 -3.33
CA GLY A 174 15.98 10.55 -2.37
C GLY A 174 15.82 11.70 -1.37
N VAL A 175 14.66 12.37 -1.35
CA VAL A 175 14.32 13.43 -0.38
C VAL A 175 14.14 12.83 1.02
N VAL A 176 13.48 11.68 1.10
CA VAL A 176 13.40 10.86 2.33
C VAL A 176 14.29 9.63 2.13
N LYS A 177 15.24 9.45 3.03
CA LYS A 177 16.18 8.33 2.94
C LYS A 177 15.49 7.01 3.25
N THR A 178 15.78 5.99 2.46
CA THR A 178 15.45 4.60 2.70
C THR A 178 16.71 3.76 2.44
N PRO A 179 16.93 2.64 3.16
CA PRO A 179 18.03 1.75 2.87
C PRO A 179 17.83 0.89 1.61
N TYR A 180 16.65 0.97 0.97
CA TYR A 180 16.31 0.12 -0.16
C TYR A 180 16.50 0.84 -1.50
N VAL A 181 16.95 0.08 -2.50
CA VAL A 181 17.02 0.50 -3.91
C VAL A 181 15.86 -0.16 -4.64
N LEU A 182 14.90 0.65 -5.09
CA LEU A 182 13.77 0.17 -5.90
C LEU A 182 14.18 0.08 -7.38
N ASN A 183 13.73 -0.96 -8.07
CA ASN A 183 13.86 -1.04 -9.52
C ASN A 183 12.97 -0.01 -10.23
N ILE A 184 13.26 0.25 -11.52
CA ILE A 184 12.55 1.27 -12.30
C ILE A 184 11.06 0.96 -12.42
N GLU A 185 10.67 -0.30 -12.54
CA GLU A 185 9.27 -0.72 -12.66
C GLU A 185 8.50 -0.40 -11.36
N THR A 186 9.08 -0.70 -10.20
CA THR A 186 8.49 -0.36 -8.90
C THR A 186 8.38 1.16 -8.71
N GLN A 187 9.44 1.91 -9.07
CA GLN A 187 9.40 3.37 -9.01
C GLN A 187 8.29 3.94 -9.90
N GLN A 188 8.16 3.43 -11.12
CA GLN A 188 7.13 3.86 -12.05
C GLN A 188 5.72 3.50 -11.56
N ALA A 189 5.54 2.32 -10.92
CA ALA A 189 4.30 1.92 -10.30
C ALA A 189 3.90 2.88 -9.17
N ILE A 190 4.85 3.32 -8.33
CA ILE A 190 4.61 4.31 -7.29
C ILE A 190 4.04 5.60 -7.89
N TYR A 191 4.65 6.14 -8.94
CA TYR A 191 4.15 7.36 -9.59
C TYR A 191 2.80 7.17 -10.24
N TYR A 192 2.55 6.01 -10.85
CA TYR A 192 1.27 5.71 -11.48
C TYR A 192 0.13 5.71 -10.46
N TYR A 193 0.29 4.95 -9.36
CA TYR A 193 -0.73 4.85 -8.32
C TYR A 193 -0.85 6.11 -7.46
N ALA A 194 0.25 6.84 -7.25
CA ALA A 194 0.20 8.17 -6.63
C ALA A 194 -0.71 9.11 -7.43
N GLY A 195 -0.53 9.18 -8.74
CA GLY A 195 -1.37 10.00 -9.60
C GLY A 195 -2.84 9.58 -9.57
N LEU A 196 -3.14 8.27 -9.54
CA LEU A 196 -4.52 7.79 -9.37
C LEU A 196 -5.12 8.20 -8.02
N SER A 197 -4.33 8.10 -6.93
CA SER A 197 -4.74 8.49 -5.59
C SER A 197 -5.04 9.99 -5.49
N PHE A 198 -4.19 10.83 -6.04
CA PHE A 198 -4.41 12.28 -6.11
C PHE A 198 -5.64 12.63 -6.95
N LYS A 199 -5.80 12.01 -8.13
CA LYS A 199 -7.00 12.19 -8.98
C LYS A 199 -8.28 11.82 -8.22
N GLN A 200 -8.26 10.73 -7.45
CA GLN A 200 -9.41 10.28 -6.64
C GLN A 200 -9.83 11.31 -5.59
N LEU A 201 -8.90 12.15 -5.13
CA LEU A 201 -9.12 13.26 -4.21
C LEU A 201 -9.32 14.62 -4.91
N SER A 202 -9.41 14.63 -6.25
CA SER A 202 -9.50 15.85 -7.06
C SER A 202 -8.26 16.75 -6.99
N GLU A 203 -7.12 16.21 -6.58
CA GLU A 203 -5.80 16.87 -6.57
C GLU A 203 -5.15 16.72 -7.96
N TYR A 204 -5.74 17.33 -8.97
CA TYR A 204 -5.34 17.16 -10.37
C TYR A 204 -3.92 17.66 -10.70
N PRO A 205 -3.43 18.78 -10.14
CA PRO A 205 -2.04 19.22 -10.35
C PRO A 205 -1.03 18.19 -9.84
N GLU A 206 -1.26 17.63 -8.65
CA GLU A 206 -0.41 16.60 -8.03
C GLU A 206 -0.46 15.29 -8.81
N ALA A 207 -1.63 14.91 -9.30
CA ALA A 207 -1.80 13.74 -10.16
C ALA A 207 -1.00 13.89 -11.45
N LYS A 208 -1.08 15.06 -12.12
CA LYS A 208 -0.34 15.38 -13.34
C LYS A 208 1.17 15.35 -13.11
N ASP A 209 1.66 15.95 -12.02
CA ASP A 209 3.08 15.93 -11.64
C ASP A 209 3.59 14.50 -11.40
N ALA A 210 2.88 13.70 -10.61
CA ALA A 210 3.23 12.30 -10.37
C ALA A 210 3.33 11.51 -11.69
N TRP A 211 2.35 11.61 -12.56
CA TRP A 211 2.37 10.92 -13.84
C TRP A 211 3.46 11.42 -14.78
N GLN A 212 3.76 12.72 -14.82
CA GLN A 212 4.87 13.26 -15.60
C GLN A 212 6.23 12.72 -15.12
N ARG A 213 6.42 12.55 -13.81
CA ARG A 213 7.63 11.92 -13.24
C ARG A 213 7.72 10.44 -13.64
N GLY A 214 6.61 9.71 -13.54
CA GLY A 214 6.55 8.30 -13.97
C GLY A 214 6.87 8.13 -15.47
N MET A 215 6.43 9.05 -16.33
CA MET A 215 6.74 9.06 -17.77
C MET A 215 8.23 9.25 -18.06
N LYS A 216 8.96 9.99 -17.22
CA LYS A 216 10.40 10.22 -17.40
C LYS A 216 11.24 8.98 -17.13
N LEU A 217 10.72 8.01 -16.38
CA LEU A 217 11.44 6.76 -16.06
C LEU A 217 11.45 5.82 -17.29
N ASP A 218 10.28 5.51 -17.83
CA ASP A 218 10.14 4.71 -19.06
C ASP A 218 8.76 4.95 -19.68
N SER A 219 8.73 5.70 -20.79
CA SER A 219 7.49 6.03 -21.50
C SER A 219 6.93 4.87 -22.32
N ASN A 220 7.74 3.84 -22.61
CA ASN A 220 7.39 2.72 -23.47
C ASN A 220 6.98 1.45 -22.70
N SER A 221 7.16 1.45 -21.39
CA SER A 221 6.70 0.37 -20.52
C SER A 221 5.17 0.25 -20.52
N GLN A 222 4.64 -0.86 -20.04
CA GLN A 222 3.19 -1.02 -19.85
C GLN A 222 2.61 0.07 -18.93
N LEU A 223 3.34 0.46 -17.88
CA LEU A 223 2.94 1.54 -16.98
C LEU A 223 3.04 2.90 -17.67
N GLY A 224 4.08 3.14 -18.48
CA GLY A 224 4.22 4.34 -19.29
C GLY A 224 3.02 4.57 -20.20
N VAL A 225 2.54 3.52 -20.87
CA VAL A 225 1.32 3.58 -21.70
C VAL A 225 0.09 3.94 -20.87
N LYS A 226 -0.07 3.34 -19.67
CA LYS A 226 -1.19 3.66 -18.76
C LYS A 226 -1.11 5.10 -18.25
N ILE A 227 0.09 5.56 -17.89
CA ILE A 227 0.32 6.94 -17.44
C ILE A 227 -0.02 7.93 -18.57
N LYS A 228 0.40 7.64 -19.80
CA LYS A 228 0.06 8.47 -20.97
C LYS A 228 -1.45 8.59 -21.18
N ALA A 229 -2.17 7.48 -21.06
CA ALA A 229 -3.63 7.49 -21.14
C ALA A 229 -4.26 8.29 -19.98
N ALA A 230 -3.74 8.13 -18.75
CA ALA A 230 -4.23 8.86 -17.58
C ALA A 230 -3.99 10.38 -17.67
N LEU A 231 -2.86 10.80 -18.25
CA LEU A 231 -2.57 12.22 -18.53
C LEU A 231 -3.54 12.80 -19.57
N ALA A 232 -3.81 12.07 -20.65
CA ALA A 232 -4.75 12.50 -21.68
C ALA A 232 -6.20 12.64 -21.18
N ASP A 233 -6.54 11.94 -20.12
CA ASP A 233 -7.87 11.97 -19.46
C ASP A 233 -8.00 13.15 -18.46
N LEU A 234 -6.93 13.93 -18.24
CA LEU A 234 -6.94 15.15 -17.41
C LEU A 234 -7.04 16.43 -18.22
N ASP A 235 -6.65 16.41 -19.50
CA ASP A 235 -6.66 17.55 -20.42
C ASP A 235 -8.04 17.68 -21.07
#